data_4a0566c057f8375aa94cc30f2346ee9e
#
_entry.id   4a0566c057f8375aa94cc30f2346ee9e
#
_cell.length_a   1.000
_cell.length_b   1.000
_cell.length_c   1.000
_cell.angle_alpha   90.00
_cell.angle_beta   90.00
_cell.angle_gamma   90.00
#
_symmetry.space_group_name_H-M   'P 1'
#
loop_
_entity.id
_entity.type
_entity.pdbx_description
1 polymer ?
#
loop_
_entity_poly.entity_id
_entity_poly.type
_entity_poly.pdbx_seq_one_letter_code
_entity_poly.pdbx_strand_id
1 'polypeptide(L)'
;ICACLVGSEMCIRDRFISPHFPLYFHNFCSRLKNRGVNVLGIGDAQYSEISNETKESLSEYYRVNSLENYDEVYKAVAYYISKYGRIDFVESQNEYWLETDARIRSDFNICSGTKFEDLAVMKYKSKMKAVYESVGLNVARYCLIDNFENALNFIDAVGYPVVVKPDNGVGATSTYKLNNQAELEYFFATKDERIYIMEEYVNGHVETFDGITDSNKNVLIANSTIMLNSIMDNVNEHCDTAFCNRFVAGSDIEEIGTKVVKAFDTRSRFFHFEFFRLDSDKEGLGKKGDLVGLEVNMRAPGAYMPDMINFSYESDVYTIWADMVIYDKCFIELKQKYLVAYIGRRNDIGYMFDHDQLISQFGGNIMLDVDVPEVLSAAMGNHVYMVRTENQEHLDYLINEFLKRCDGSNWR
;
A
#
# COMPACT_ATOMS: atom_id res chain seq x y z
N ILE A 1 22.34 -7.14 23.52
CA ILE A 1 23.74 -6.95 23.09
C ILE A 1 23.96 -7.82 21.88
N CYS A 2 23.76 -7.27 20.70
CA CYS A 2 24.36 -7.81 19.48
C CYS A 2 25.59 -6.93 19.19
N ALA A 3 26.59 -7.08 20.02
CA ALA A 3 27.90 -6.52 19.74
C ALA A 3 28.77 -7.64 19.21
N CYS A 4 29.33 -7.39 18.04
CA CYS A 4 30.59 -7.88 17.57
C CYS A 4 30.65 -9.24 16.90
N LEU A 5 30.98 -9.14 15.66
CA LEU A 5 32.25 -9.73 15.23
C LEU A 5 32.78 -8.90 14.04
N VAL A 6 33.69 -8.04 14.29
CA VAL A 6 34.63 -7.51 13.28
C VAL A 6 35.48 -8.71 12.85
N GLY A 7 35.21 -9.23 11.62
CA GLY A 7 36.07 -10.27 11.03
C GLY A 7 35.38 -11.52 10.50
N SER A 8 34.06 -11.65 10.55
CA SER A 8 33.33 -12.65 9.75
C SER A 8 32.38 -11.95 8.80
N GLU A 9 32.38 -12.34 7.55
CA GLU A 9 31.39 -11.87 6.58
C GLU A 9 30.00 -12.00 7.22
N MET A 10 29.36 -10.85 7.44
CA MET A 10 28.01 -10.79 8.03
C MET A 10 27.02 -11.18 6.92
N CYS A 11 26.86 -12.48 6.73
CA CYS A 11 25.89 -13.02 5.78
C CYS A 11 24.51 -12.87 6.38
N ILE A 12 23.88 -11.70 6.22
CA ILE A 12 22.44 -11.52 6.49
C ILE A 12 21.69 -12.42 5.53
N ARG A 13 20.68 -13.14 6.06
CA ARG A 13 19.83 -14.05 5.32
C ARG A 13 18.42 -13.54 5.38
N ASP A 14 17.98 -13.00 4.26
CA ASP A 14 16.63 -12.52 4.09
C ASP A 14 15.80 -13.49 3.27
N ARG A 15 14.51 -13.59 3.58
CA ARG A 15 13.53 -14.34 2.80
C ARG A 15 12.49 -13.44 2.26
N PHE A 16 12.26 -13.59 0.96
CA PHE A 16 11.18 -12.91 0.28
C PHE A 16 10.12 -13.94 -0.14
N ILE A 17 8.92 -13.81 0.46
CA ILE A 17 7.76 -14.65 0.10
C ILE A 17 7.08 -13.99 -1.11
N SER A 18 6.76 -14.79 -2.13
CA SER A 18 6.19 -14.33 -3.40
C SER A 18 7.05 -13.30 -4.15
N PRO A 19 8.35 -13.57 -4.41
CA PRO A 19 9.21 -12.58 -5.08
C PRO A 19 8.85 -12.35 -6.55
N HIS A 20 7.97 -13.15 -7.11
CA HIS A 20 7.57 -13.13 -8.51
C HIS A 20 6.33 -12.25 -8.79
N PHE A 21 5.60 -11.85 -7.76
CA PHE A 21 4.40 -11.03 -7.93
C PHE A 21 4.17 -10.08 -6.75
N PRO A 22 3.94 -8.78 -7.03
CA PRO A 22 4.01 -8.05 -8.33
C PRO A 22 5.38 -8.09 -9.00
N LEU A 23 5.42 -7.90 -10.32
CA LEU A 23 6.67 -8.04 -11.10
C LEU A 23 7.82 -7.15 -10.60
N TYR A 24 7.54 -5.95 -10.09
CA TYR A 24 8.56 -5.03 -9.57
C TYR A 24 9.17 -5.44 -8.22
N PHE A 25 8.69 -6.53 -7.59
CA PHE A 25 9.24 -7.01 -6.31
C PHE A 25 10.67 -7.51 -6.41
N HIS A 26 11.13 -7.87 -7.62
CA HIS A 26 12.55 -8.12 -7.84
C HIS A 26 13.46 -6.96 -7.41
N ASN A 27 12.95 -5.72 -7.37
CA ASN A 27 13.70 -4.56 -6.90
C ASN A 27 14.10 -4.68 -5.42
N PHE A 28 13.23 -5.15 -4.55
CA PHE A 28 13.57 -5.43 -3.14
C PHE A 28 14.69 -6.46 -3.05
N CYS A 29 14.53 -7.57 -3.76
CA CYS A 29 15.48 -8.67 -3.78
C CYS A 29 16.84 -8.25 -4.35
N SER A 30 16.85 -7.52 -5.47
CA SER A 30 18.09 -7.11 -6.13
C SER A 30 18.92 -6.13 -5.29
N ARG A 31 18.26 -5.19 -4.57
CA ARG A 31 18.96 -4.22 -3.71
C ARG A 31 19.59 -4.91 -2.49
N LEU A 32 18.90 -5.90 -1.89
CA LEU A 32 19.49 -6.75 -0.85
C LEU A 32 20.69 -7.54 -1.38
N LYS A 33 20.52 -8.25 -2.50
CA LYS A 33 21.58 -9.06 -3.11
C LYS A 33 22.81 -8.22 -3.45
N ASN A 34 22.63 -7.03 -4.00
CA ASN A 34 23.71 -6.10 -4.33
C ASN A 34 24.50 -5.64 -3.10
N ARG A 35 23.96 -5.81 -1.90
CA ARG A 35 24.62 -5.57 -0.60
C ARG A 35 25.18 -6.83 0.05
N GLY A 36 25.25 -7.93 -0.68
CA GLY A 36 25.83 -9.18 -0.21
C GLY A 36 24.90 -10.02 0.67
N VAL A 37 23.60 -9.72 0.69
CA VAL A 37 22.59 -10.53 1.40
C VAL A 37 22.28 -11.79 0.60
N ASN A 38 22.14 -12.92 1.29
CA ASN A 38 21.61 -14.15 0.70
C ASN A 38 20.08 -14.06 0.63
N VAL A 39 19.55 -13.66 -0.51
CA VAL A 39 18.11 -13.53 -0.75
C VAL A 39 17.51 -14.86 -1.17
N LEU A 40 16.67 -15.42 -0.32
CA LEU A 40 16.09 -16.75 -0.46
C LEU A 40 14.60 -16.61 -0.78
N GLY A 41 14.20 -16.88 -2.03
CA GLY A 41 12.82 -16.76 -2.50
C GLY A 41 11.98 -18.02 -2.19
N ILE A 42 10.74 -17.83 -1.75
CA ILE A 42 9.72 -18.88 -1.67
C ILE A 42 8.53 -18.44 -2.52
N GLY A 43 8.10 -19.28 -3.45
CA GLY A 43 6.97 -18.99 -4.31
C GLY A 43 6.33 -20.24 -4.90
N ASP A 44 5.16 -20.10 -5.51
CA ASP A 44 4.40 -21.19 -6.13
C ASP A 44 4.49 -21.20 -7.66
N ALA A 45 5.01 -20.15 -8.28
CA ALA A 45 5.28 -20.12 -9.71
C ALA A 45 6.37 -21.12 -10.11
N GLN A 46 6.25 -21.69 -11.32
CA GLN A 46 7.31 -22.53 -11.90
C GLN A 46 8.55 -21.66 -12.12
N TYR A 47 9.74 -22.22 -11.86
CA TYR A 47 10.99 -21.47 -12.07
C TYR A 47 11.17 -20.97 -13.51
N SER A 48 10.65 -21.70 -14.50
CA SER A 48 10.64 -21.30 -15.91
C SER A 48 9.78 -20.05 -16.18
N GLU A 49 8.74 -19.82 -15.38
CA GLU A 49 7.75 -18.74 -15.54
C GLU A 49 8.17 -17.45 -14.83
N ILE A 50 9.12 -17.53 -13.90
CA ILE A 50 9.63 -16.37 -13.18
C ILE A 50 10.48 -15.52 -14.13
N SER A 51 10.37 -14.20 -14.02
CA SER A 51 11.17 -13.26 -14.84
C SER A 51 12.68 -13.44 -14.59
N ASN A 52 13.49 -13.06 -15.58
CA ASN A 52 14.94 -13.13 -15.44
C ASN A 52 15.45 -12.20 -14.35
N GLU A 53 14.86 -11.01 -14.20
CA GLU A 53 15.19 -10.04 -13.16
C GLU A 53 14.96 -10.64 -11.77
N THR A 54 13.85 -11.36 -11.58
CA THR A 54 13.57 -12.06 -10.32
C THR A 54 14.59 -13.18 -10.08
N LYS A 55 14.88 -14.03 -11.09
CA LYS A 55 15.89 -15.10 -10.97
C LYS A 55 17.26 -14.56 -10.58
N GLU A 56 17.69 -13.49 -11.23
CA GLU A 56 18.99 -12.86 -10.99
C GLU A 56 19.06 -12.18 -9.62
N SER A 57 17.92 -11.74 -9.07
CA SER A 57 17.85 -11.09 -7.76
C SER A 57 17.86 -12.06 -6.58
N LEU A 58 17.67 -13.36 -6.80
CA LEU A 58 17.65 -14.38 -5.76
C LEU A 58 18.97 -15.14 -5.68
N SER A 59 19.33 -15.62 -4.48
CA SER A 59 20.40 -16.58 -4.26
C SER A 59 19.90 -18.00 -4.44
N GLU A 60 18.66 -18.27 -4.08
CA GLU A 60 17.96 -19.53 -4.29
C GLU A 60 16.46 -19.31 -4.34
N TYR A 61 15.75 -20.17 -5.06
CA TYR A 61 14.29 -20.18 -5.13
C TYR A 61 13.76 -21.55 -4.74
N TYR A 62 12.89 -21.59 -3.73
CA TYR A 62 12.19 -22.81 -3.30
C TYR A 62 10.74 -22.73 -3.77
N ARG A 63 10.36 -23.68 -4.64
CA ARG A 63 8.99 -23.77 -5.12
C ARG A 63 8.15 -24.61 -4.17
N VAL A 64 7.02 -24.03 -3.72
CA VAL A 64 5.91 -24.73 -3.06
C VAL A 64 4.79 -25.00 -4.07
N ASN A 65 3.82 -25.87 -3.76
CA ASN A 65 2.66 -26.06 -4.64
C ASN A 65 1.65 -24.93 -4.50
N SER A 66 1.50 -24.40 -3.29
CA SER A 66 0.67 -23.24 -2.99
C SER A 66 1.23 -22.48 -1.81
N LEU A 67 1.36 -21.15 -1.94
CA LEU A 67 1.72 -20.26 -0.84
C LEU A 67 0.62 -20.17 0.23
N GLU A 68 -0.62 -20.56 -0.09
CA GLU A 68 -1.73 -20.64 0.87
C GLU A 68 -1.59 -21.85 1.81
N ASN A 69 -0.81 -22.85 1.41
CA ASN A 69 -0.49 -23.98 2.27
C ASN A 69 0.65 -23.64 3.22
N TYR A 70 0.29 -23.21 4.43
CA TYR A 70 1.27 -22.81 5.45
C TYR A 70 2.31 -23.90 5.74
N ASP A 71 1.93 -25.18 5.78
CA ASP A 71 2.85 -26.28 6.06
C ASP A 71 3.94 -26.43 4.99
N GLU A 72 3.63 -26.11 3.73
CA GLU A 72 4.63 -26.12 2.66
C GLU A 72 5.60 -24.94 2.81
N VAL A 73 5.09 -23.73 3.14
CA VAL A 73 5.93 -22.56 3.40
C VAL A 73 6.82 -22.82 4.62
N TYR A 74 6.27 -23.38 5.71
CA TYR A 74 7.03 -23.75 6.91
C TYR A 74 8.19 -24.71 6.57
N LYS A 75 7.92 -25.75 5.78
CA LYS A 75 8.95 -26.71 5.33
C LYS A 75 10.04 -26.06 4.47
N ALA A 76 9.66 -25.14 3.58
CA ALA A 76 10.61 -24.37 2.79
C ALA A 76 11.52 -23.50 3.68
N VAL A 77 10.95 -22.89 4.71
CA VAL A 77 11.69 -22.13 5.72
C VAL A 77 12.65 -23.02 6.51
N ALA A 78 12.17 -24.18 6.98
CA ALA A 78 13.00 -25.16 7.69
C ALA A 78 14.16 -25.70 6.82
N TYR A 79 13.89 -25.96 5.53
CA TYR A 79 14.93 -26.34 4.57
C TYR A 79 16.02 -25.27 4.48
N TYR A 80 15.65 -24.02 4.31
CA TYR A 80 16.63 -22.94 4.24
C TYR A 80 17.43 -22.79 5.54
N ILE A 81 16.78 -22.92 6.71
CA ILE A 81 17.49 -22.90 8.00
C ILE A 81 18.52 -24.05 8.08
N SER A 82 18.16 -25.25 7.61
CA SER A 82 19.07 -26.40 7.62
C SER A 82 20.30 -26.19 6.72
N LYS A 83 20.12 -25.47 5.61
CA LYS A 83 21.17 -25.26 4.61
C LYS A 83 22.03 -24.03 4.88
N TYR A 84 21.41 -22.92 5.32
CA TYR A 84 22.07 -21.63 5.46
C TYR A 84 22.21 -21.15 6.91
N GLY A 85 21.60 -21.86 7.87
CA GLY A 85 21.55 -21.43 9.27
C GLY A 85 20.41 -20.47 9.55
N ARG A 86 20.48 -19.78 10.70
CA ARG A 86 19.42 -18.87 11.17
C ARG A 86 19.05 -17.82 10.11
N ILE A 87 17.76 -17.51 10.05
CA ILE A 87 17.20 -16.45 9.22
C ILE A 87 17.06 -15.18 10.05
N ASP A 88 17.44 -14.07 9.47
CA ASP A 88 17.47 -12.78 10.15
C ASP A 88 16.21 -11.95 9.86
N PHE A 89 15.67 -12.06 8.63
CA PHE A 89 14.53 -11.28 8.18
C PHE A 89 13.56 -12.12 7.31
N VAL A 90 12.25 -11.86 7.41
CA VAL A 90 11.20 -12.45 6.55
C VAL A 90 10.22 -11.36 6.16
N GLU A 91 9.95 -11.22 4.88
CA GLU A 91 9.02 -10.22 4.37
C GLU A 91 8.43 -10.64 3.01
N SER A 92 7.18 -10.27 2.75
CA SER A 92 6.52 -10.44 1.46
C SER A 92 6.22 -9.12 0.76
N GLN A 93 6.21 -8.00 1.50
CA GLN A 93 5.73 -6.70 1.03
C GLN A 93 4.30 -6.76 0.45
N ASN A 94 3.49 -7.71 0.91
CA ASN A 94 2.15 -7.96 0.42
C ASN A 94 1.18 -8.22 1.57
N GLU A 95 0.09 -7.43 1.64
CA GLU A 95 -0.91 -7.54 2.69
C GLU A 95 -1.58 -8.93 2.73
N TYR A 96 -1.71 -9.58 1.58
CA TYR A 96 -2.29 -10.93 1.49
C TYR A 96 -1.47 -11.95 2.29
N TRP A 97 -0.13 -11.85 2.27
CA TRP A 97 0.79 -12.77 2.96
C TRP A 97 1.19 -12.30 4.37
N LEU A 98 0.67 -11.19 4.85
CA LEU A 98 1.03 -10.61 6.15
C LEU A 98 0.88 -11.60 7.32
N GLU A 99 -0.16 -12.44 7.30
CA GLU A 99 -0.37 -13.48 8.31
C GLU A 99 0.67 -14.60 8.21
N THR A 100 0.98 -15.05 7.01
CA THR A 100 2.02 -16.05 6.77
C THR A 100 3.38 -15.54 7.25
N ASP A 101 3.74 -14.30 6.92
CA ASP A 101 4.97 -13.65 7.38
C ASP A 101 5.03 -13.62 8.92
N ALA A 102 3.95 -13.21 9.57
CA ALA A 102 3.88 -13.09 11.02
C ALA A 102 3.97 -14.47 11.73
N ARG A 103 3.28 -15.49 11.20
CA ARG A 103 3.36 -16.87 11.72
C ARG A 103 4.76 -17.44 11.58
N ILE A 104 5.43 -17.27 10.44
CA ILE A 104 6.81 -17.70 10.24
C ILE A 104 7.75 -17.00 11.24
N ARG A 105 7.55 -15.69 11.49
CA ARG A 105 8.34 -14.98 12.50
C ARG A 105 8.14 -15.55 13.91
N SER A 106 6.91 -15.92 14.27
CA SER A 106 6.62 -16.56 15.56
C SER A 106 7.22 -17.96 15.65
N ASP A 107 6.96 -18.82 14.69
CA ASP A 107 7.37 -20.23 14.71
C ASP A 107 8.89 -20.43 14.70
N PHE A 108 9.63 -19.59 13.97
CA PHE A 108 11.10 -19.65 13.88
C PHE A 108 11.81 -18.61 14.74
N ASN A 109 11.06 -17.89 15.59
CA ASN A 109 11.59 -16.83 16.46
C ASN A 109 12.48 -15.81 15.72
N ILE A 110 11.98 -15.33 14.57
CA ILE A 110 12.61 -14.27 13.78
C ILE A 110 12.17 -12.93 14.37
N CYS A 111 13.13 -12.05 14.68
CA CYS A 111 12.86 -10.82 15.42
C CYS A 111 12.51 -9.61 14.53
N SER A 112 12.49 -9.79 13.21
CA SER A 112 12.16 -8.71 12.27
C SER A 112 10.66 -8.57 12.04
N GLY A 113 10.08 -7.46 12.47
CA GLY A 113 8.67 -7.15 12.20
C GLY A 113 7.68 -7.81 13.16
N THR A 114 6.40 -7.67 12.84
CA THR A 114 5.28 -8.10 13.69
C THR A 114 5.18 -9.63 13.74
N LYS A 115 4.96 -10.17 14.93
CA LYS A 115 4.65 -11.58 15.17
C LYS A 115 3.15 -11.83 15.10
N PHE A 116 2.76 -13.10 15.00
CA PHE A 116 1.36 -13.49 14.84
C PHE A 116 0.46 -13.04 16.01
N GLU A 117 1.00 -13.07 17.22
CA GLU A 117 0.29 -12.69 18.45
C GLU A 117 -0.14 -11.21 18.44
N ASP A 118 0.61 -10.34 17.77
CA ASP A 118 0.40 -8.90 17.73
C ASP A 118 -0.28 -8.43 16.42
N LEU A 119 -0.52 -9.34 15.49
CA LEU A 119 -0.99 -9.00 14.14
C LEU A 119 -2.40 -8.43 14.08
N ALA A 120 -3.26 -8.82 15.01
CA ALA A 120 -4.71 -8.57 14.91
C ALA A 120 -5.09 -7.09 14.74
N VAL A 121 -4.38 -6.17 15.40
CA VAL A 121 -4.62 -4.72 15.30
C VAL A 121 -4.19 -4.12 13.96
N MET A 122 -3.39 -4.84 13.19
CA MET A 122 -2.90 -4.43 11.87
C MET A 122 -3.68 -5.09 10.72
N LYS A 123 -4.58 -6.03 11.03
CA LYS A 123 -5.29 -6.84 10.03
C LYS A 123 -6.80 -6.68 10.06
N TYR A 124 -7.40 -6.52 11.24
CA TYR A 124 -8.84 -6.36 11.37
C TYR A 124 -9.21 -4.88 11.46
N LYS A 125 -10.03 -4.39 10.52
CA LYS A 125 -10.46 -2.99 10.44
C LYS A 125 -11.13 -2.50 11.71
N SER A 126 -11.95 -3.35 12.34
CA SER A 126 -12.58 -3.07 13.64
C SER A 126 -11.56 -2.86 14.77
N LYS A 127 -10.43 -3.56 14.74
CA LYS A 127 -9.36 -3.41 15.75
C LYS A 127 -8.42 -2.24 15.46
N MET A 128 -8.22 -1.89 14.19
CA MET A 128 -7.44 -0.70 13.80
C MET A 128 -8.05 0.58 14.39
N LYS A 129 -9.38 0.66 14.44
CA LYS A 129 -10.09 1.87 14.90
C LYS A 129 -9.75 2.25 16.33
N ALA A 130 -9.68 1.29 17.24
CA ALA A 130 -9.29 1.56 18.63
C ALA A 130 -7.86 2.10 18.74
N VAL A 131 -6.95 1.69 17.87
CA VAL A 131 -5.57 2.22 17.85
C VAL A 131 -5.55 3.67 17.35
N TYR A 132 -6.30 3.99 16.29
CA TYR A 132 -6.46 5.36 15.82
C TYR A 132 -7.03 6.29 16.92
N GLU A 133 -8.10 5.86 17.59
CA GLU A 133 -8.71 6.61 18.69
C GLU A 133 -7.74 6.82 19.86
N SER A 134 -6.86 5.87 20.15
CA SER A 134 -5.86 5.97 21.22
C SER A 134 -4.86 7.12 21.03
N VAL A 135 -4.68 7.59 19.80
CA VAL A 135 -3.82 8.75 19.47
C VAL A 135 -4.61 10.03 19.21
N GLY A 136 -5.91 10.00 19.50
CA GLY A 136 -6.80 11.17 19.35
C GLY A 136 -7.26 11.43 17.92
N LEU A 137 -7.16 10.43 17.04
CA LEU A 137 -7.64 10.51 15.67
C LEU A 137 -9.04 9.90 15.59
N ASN A 138 -10.00 10.65 15.06
CA ASN A 138 -11.34 10.18 14.83
C ASN A 138 -11.37 9.08 13.75
N VAL A 139 -12.36 8.20 13.84
CA VAL A 139 -12.66 7.15 12.86
C VAL A 139 -14.15 7.17 12.53
N ALA A 140 -14.54 6.71 11.36
CA ALA A 140 -15.95 6.53 11.02
C ALA A 140 -16.62 5.65 12.09
N ARG A 141 -17.82 6.03 12.54
CA ARG A 141 -18.64 5.17 13.41
C ARG A 141 -18.85 3.84 12.71
N TYR A 142 -18.82 2.76 13.45
CA TYR A 142 -18.86 1.41 12.86
C TYR A 142 -19.53 0.38 13.77
N CYS A 143 -19.95 -0.71 13.16
CA CYS A 143 -20.32 -1.93 13.88
C CYS A 143 -19.90 -3.16 13.05
N LEU A 144 -19.63 -4.28 13.75
CA LEU A 144 -19.58 -5.59 13.11
C LEU A 144 -21.00 -6.06 12.88
N ILE A 145 -21.33 -6.44 11.65
CA ILE A 145 -22.67 -6.89 11.29
C ILE A 145 -22.71 -8.41 11.22
N ASP A 146 -23.48 -8.99 12.13
CA ASP A 146 -23.78 -10.42 12.21
C ASP A 146 -25.18 -10.76 11.69
N ASN A 147 -26.12 -9.82 11.78
CA ASN A 147 -27.49 -9.99 11.33
C ASN A 147 -28.13 -8.69 10.82
N PHE A 148 -29.27 -8.82 10.17
CA PHE A 148 -29.98 -7.72 9.54
C PHE A 148 -30.48 -6.67 10.56
N GLU A 149 -30.93 -7.11 11.75
CA GLU A 149 -31.46 -6.22 12.79
C GLU A 149 -30.35 -5.31 13.34
N ASN A 150 -29.16 -5.85 13.61
CA ASN A 150 -28.00 -5.06 14.05
C ASN A 150 -27.60 -4.02 12.99
N ALA A 151 -27.65 -4.37 11.70
CA ALA A 151 -27.38 -3.45 10.62
C ALA A 151 -28.39 -2.30 10.57
N LEU A 152 -29.70 -2.59 10.71
CA LEU A 152 -30.73 -1.57 10.78
C LEU A 152 -30.56 -0.64 11.98
N ASN A 153 -30.30 -1.17 13.16
CA ASN A 153 -30.07 -0.37 14.37
C ASN A 153 -28.89 0.58 14.21
N PHE A 154 -27.82 0.14 13.53
CA PHE A 154 -26.69 1.01 13.23
C PHE A 154 -27.08 2.10 12.21
N ILE A 155 -27.81 1.75 11.15
CA ILE A 155 -28.27 2.70 10.14
C ILE A 155 -29.22 3.74 10.74
N ASP A 156 -30.08 3.35 11.67
CA ASP A 156 -30.96 4.29 12.37
C ASP A 156 -30.16 5.37 13.14
N ALA A 157 -28.97 5.01 13.61
CA ALA A 157 -28.09 5.94 14.35
C ALA A 157 -27.22 6.83 13.42
N VAL A 158 -26.85 6.37 12.22
CA VAL A 158 -25.88 7.08 11.34
C VAL A 158 -26.50 7.61 10.06
N GLY A 159 -27.63 7.04 9.62
CA GLY A 159 -28.28 7.32 8.33
C GLY A 159 -27.61 6.62 7.15
N TYR A 160 -28.32 6.62 6.01
CA TYR A 160 -27.72 6.25 4.73
C TYR A 160 -26.97 7.44 4.10
N PRO A 161 -25.96 7.17 3.22
CA PRO A 161 -25.42 5.89 2.87
C PRO A 161 -24.49 5.32 3.95
N VAL A 162 -24.31 4.00 3.94
CA VAL A 162 -23.31 3.30 4.73
C VAL A 162 -22.36 2.52 3.84
N VAL A 163 -21.15 2.23 4.33
CA VAL A 163 -20.16 1.40 3.63
C VAL A 163 -20.02 0.08 4.36
N VAL A 164 -20.10 -1.03 3.62
CA VAL A 164 -19.94 -2.39 4.16
C VAL A 164 -18.77 -3.07 3.46
N LYS A 165 -17.85 -3.61 4.24
CA LYS A 165 -16.65 -4.29 3.73
C LYS A 165 -16.25 -5.44 4.67
N PRO A 166 -15.50 -6.47 4.20
CA PRO A 166 -14.98 -7.48 5.08
C PRO A 166 -14.09 -6.86 6.17
N ASP A 167 -14.26 -7.27 7.43
CA ASP A 167 -13.43 -6.80 8.55
C ASP A 167 -11.96 -7.20 8.37
N ASN A 168 -11.75 -8.38 7.76
CA ASN A 168 -10.45 -8.89 7.37
C ASN A 168 -10.43 -9.10 5.84
N GLY A 169 -9.94 -8.12 5.09
CA GLY A 169 -9.87 -8.17 3.63
C GLY A 169 -8.80 -7.24 3.10
N VAL A 170 -8.34 -7.52 1.89
CA VAL A 170 -7.29 -6.77 1.20
C VAL A 170 -7.88 -5.99 0.04
N GLY A 171 -7.56 -4.71 -0.07
CA GLY A 171 -8.03 -3.83 -1.14
C GLY A 171 -9.53 -3.52 -1.06
N ALA A 172 -10.06 -2.90 -2.13
CA ALA A 172 -11.47 -2.52 -2.23
C ALA A 172 -12.41 -3.68 -2.61
N THR A 173 -11.90 -4.90 -2.71
CA THR A 173 -12.70 -6.08 -3.09
C THR A 173 -13.80 -6.33 -2.07
N SER A 174 -15.03 -6.51 -2.54
CA SER A 174 -16.22 -6.69 -1.70
C SER A 174 -16.55 -5.51 -0.78
N THR A 175 -16.21 -4.28 -1.20
CA THR A 175 -16.65 -3.05 -0.54
C THR A 175 -17.93 -2.55 -1.23
N TYR A 176 -18.98 -2.33 -0.44
CA TYR A 176 -20.31 -1.93 -0.93
C TYR A 176 -20.73 -0.62 -0.28
N LYS A 177 -21.15 0.35 -1.09
CA LYS A 177 -21.85 1.54 -0.62
C LYS A 177 -23.34 1.24 -0.72
N LEU A 178 -24.04 1.24 0.41
CA LEU A 178 -25.47 0.97 0.46
C LEU A 178 -26.22 2.27 0.71
N ASN A 179 -27.12 2.63 -0.20
CA ASN A 179 -27.81 3.92 -0.20
C ASN A 179 -29.23 3.83 0.38
N ASN A 180 -29.79 2.64 0.52
CA ASN A 180 -31.17 2.41 0.96
C ASN A 180 -31.35 0.98 1.48
N GLN A 181 -32.54 0.73 2.04
CA GLN A 181 -32.88 -0.56 2.62
C GLN A 181 -32.91 -1.71 1.58
N ALA A 182 -33.33 -1.45 0.36
CA ALA A 182 -33.37 -2.50 -0.67
C ALA A 182 -31.96 -3.01 -1.02
N GLU A 183 -30.96 -2.11 -1.04
CA GLU A 183 -29.57 -2.49 -1.25
C GLU A 183 -29.01 -3.25 -0.04
N LEU A 184 -29.44 -2.91 1.18
CA LEU A 184 -29.09 -3.67 2.38
C LEU A 184 -29.68 -5.10 2.35
N GLU A 185 -30.96 -5.24 1.96
CA GLU A 185 -31.62 -6.55 1.79
C GLU A 185 -30.90 -7.40 0.75
N TYR A 186 -30.53 -6.79 -0.39
CA TYR A 186 -29.76 -7.48 -1.42
C TYR A 186 -28.37 -7.92 -0.94
N PHE A 187 -27.67 -7.05 -0.20
CA PHE A 187 -26.38 -7.40 0.39
C PHE A 187 -26.50 -8.64 1.30
N PHE A 188 -27.48 -8.67 2.21
CA PHE A 188 -27.67 -9.82 3.11
C PHE A 188 -28.06 -11.10 2.38
N ALA A 189 -28.79 -10.99 1.26
CA ALA A 189 -29.16 -12.13 0.43
C ALA A 189 -27.98 -12.71 -0.37
N THR A 190 -26.93 -11.93 -0.63
CA THR A 190 -25.84 -12.30 -1.55
C THR A 190 -24.44 -12.36 -0.89
N LYS A 191 -24.29 -11.82 0.33
CA LYS A 191 -23.00 -11.84 1.02
C LYS A 191 -22.53 -13.27 1.32
N ASP A 192 -21.24 -13.45 1.33
CA ASP A 192 -20.60 -14.68 1.82
C ASP A 192 -20.58 -14.74 3.37
N GLU A 193 -19.95 -15.79 3.91
CA GLU A 193 -19.89 -16.05 5.36
C GLU A 193 -18.85 -15.23 6.11
N ARG A 194 -18.08 -14.36 5.42
CA ARG A 194 -17.08 -13.50 6.09
C ARG A 194 -17.75 -12.56 7.09
N ILE A 195 -16.98 -12.17 8.10
CA ILE A 195 -17.39 -11.11 9.03
C ILE A 195 -17.22 -9.77 8.32
N TYR A 196 -18.26 -8.96 8.34
CA TYR A 196 -18.28 -7.65 7.73
C TYR A 196 -18.34 -6.55 8.79
N ILE A 197 -17.65 -5.45 8.52
CA ILE A 197 -17.78 -4.18 9.23
C ILE A 197 -18.66 -3.25 8.40
N MET A 198 -19.62 -2.60 9.05
CA MET A 198 -20.41 -1.51 8.49
C MET A 198 -19.94 -0.20 9.10
N GLU A 199 -19.71 0.79 8.25
CA GLU A 199 -19.23 2.11 8.63
C GLU A 199 -20.18 3.20 8.11
N GLU A 200 -20.32 4.29 8.86
CA GLU A 200 -20.95 5.49 8.31
C GLU A 200 -20.16 6.00 7.11
N TYR A 201 -20.86 6.55 6.13
CA TYR A 201 -20.20 7.12 4.96
C TYR A 201 -19.46 8.41 5.33
N VAL A 202 -18.19 8.48 4.98
CA VAL A 202 -17.33 9.67 5.16
C VAL A 202 -17.26 10.42 3.84
N ASN A 203 -17.68 11.69 3.84
CA ASN A 203 -17.51 12.58 2.70
C ASN A 203 -16.10 13.19 2.74
N GLY A 204 -15.19 12.62 1.97
CA GLY A 204 -13.79 12.98 1.93
C GLY A 204 -13.04 12.20 0.86
N HIS A 205 -11.84 12.64 0.56
CA HIS A 205 -10.93 11.93 -0.32
C HIS A 205 -9.87 11.19 0.49
N VAL A 206 -9.32 10.12 -0.10
CA VAL A 206 -8.26 9.35 0.53
C VAL A 206 -6.94 10.10 0.39
N GLU A 207 -6.27 10.26 1.51
CA GLU A 207 -4.89 10.72 1.61
C GLU A 207 -4.07 9.69 2.36
N THR A 208 -2.87 9.35 1.86
CA THR A 208 -2.02 8.33 2.47
C THR A 208 -0.86 8.93 3.22
N PHE A 209 -0.33 8.18 4.18
CA PHE A 209 0.99 8.40 4.75
C PHE A 209 1.80 7.13 4.61
N ASP A 210 2.83 7.20 3.76
CA ASP A 210 3.62 6.06 3.33
C ASP A 210 5.07 6.25 3.77
N GLY A 211 5.80 5.16 3.97
CA GLY A 211 7.22 5.29 4.26
C GLY A 211 7.88 4.02 4.74
N ILE A 212 9.09 4.18 5.27
CA ILE A 212 9.89 3.11 5.85
C ILE A 212 10.26 3.50 7.28
N THR A 213 10.14 2.55 8.21
CA THR A 213 10.57 2.72 9.60
C THR A 213 11.77 1.87 9.94
N ASP A 214 12.58 2.36 10.87
CA ASP A 214 13.62 1.58 11.56
C ASP A 214 13.03 0.70 12.69
N SER A 215 13.90 -0.03 13.40
CA SER A 215 13.52 -0.88 14.54
C SER A 215 12.98 -0.08 15.75
N ASN A 216 13.26 1.22 15.81
CA ASN A 216 12.81 2.13 16.85
C ASN A 216 11.56 2.91 16.46
N LYS A 217 10.93 2.59 15.32
CA LYS A 217 9.74 3.26 14.78
C LYS A 217 10.00 4.71 14.32
N ASN A 218 11.25 5.06 14.04
CA ASN A 218 11.55 6.32 13.41
C ASN A 218 11.28 6.20 11.91
N VAL A 219 10.60 7.19 11.36
CA VAL A 219 10.32 7.26 9.92
C VAL A 219 11.60 7.72 9.20
N LEU A 220 12.16 6.85 8.36
CA LEU A 220 13.38 7.11 7.59
C LEU A 220 13.10 7.90 6.31
N ILE A 221 11.99 7.63 5.67
CA ILE A 221 11.43 8.35 4.52
C ILE A 221 9.93 8.38 4.65
N ALA A 222 9.30 9.49 4.30
CA ALA A 222 7.85 9.64 4.27
C ALA A 222 7.37 10.16 2.92
N ASN A 223 6.17 9.76 2.54
CA ASN A 223 5.43 10.27 1.40
C ASN A 223 3.96 10.41 1.78
N SER A 224 3.23 11.28 1.11
CA SER A 224 1.79 11.35 1.20
C SER A 224 1.21 11.46 -0.20
N THR A 225 0.22 10.65 -0.51
CA THR A 225 -0.46 10.61 -1.80
C THR A 225 -1.93 10.98 -1.62
N ILE A 226 -2.41 11.88 -2.46
CA ILE A 226 -3.81 12.32 -2.52
C ILE A 226 -4.46 11.61 -3.70
N MET A 227 -5.51 10.83 -3.43
CA MET A 227 -6.34 10.20 -4.46
C MET A 227 -7.30 11.25 -5.00
N LEU A 228 -7.15 11.63 -6.28
CA LEU A 228 -7.99 12.64 -6.91
C LEU A 228 -9.37 12.08 -7.33
N ASN A 229 -9.44 10.76 -7.53
CA ASN A 229 -10.66 10.01 -7.73
C ASN A 229 -10.62 8.76 -6.84
N SER A 230 -11.78 8.30 -6.39
CA SER A 230 -11.88 7.04 -5.66
C SER A 230 -11.56 5.85 -6.57
N ILE A 231 -10.74 4.91 -6.11
CA ILE A 231 -10.48 3.67 -6.86
C ILE A 231 -11.77 2.90 -7.11
N MET A 232 -12.71 2.93 -6.16
CA MET A 232 -14.02 2.30 -6.31
C MET A 232 -14.83 2.95 -7.45
N ASP A 233 -14.81 4.27 -7.57
CA ASP A 233 -15.49 4.99 -8.65
C ASP A 233 -14.79 4.73 -10.00
N ASN A 234 -13.46 4.69 -10.02
CA ASN A 234 -12.69 4.37 -11.23
C ASN A 234 -13.06 3.01 -11.83
N VAL A 235 -13.27 2.00 -10.97
CA VAL A 235 -13.66 0.65 -11.38
C VAL A 235 -15.15 0.60 -11.80
N ASN A 236 -16.04 1.23 -11.00
CA ASN A 236 -17.49 1.12 -11.21
C ASN A 236 -18.01 2.04 -12.31
N GLU A 237 -17.42 3.24 -12.46
CA GLU A 237 -17.88 4.28 -13.40
C GLU A 237 -16.94 4.43 -14.60
N HIS A 238 -15.91 3.58 -14.69
CA HIS A 238 -14.94 3.60 -15.78
C HIS A 238 -14.27 4.98 -16.00
N CYS A 239 -13.95 5.64 -14.89
CA CYS A 239 -13.30 6.96 -14.90
C CYS A 239 -11.79 6.86 -15.13
N ASP A 240 -11.19 7.98 -15.51
CA ASP A 240 -9.73 8.14 -15.52
C ASP A 240 -9.17 8.01 -14.10
N THR A 241 -7.93 7.54 -13.97
CA THR A 241 -7.27 7.40 -12.67
C THR A 241 -6.20 8.44 -12.52
N ALA A 242 -6.30 9.27 -11.49
CA ALA A 242 -5.24 10.21 -11.16
C ALA A 242 -5.03 10.31 -9.64
N PHE A 243 -3.77 10.35 -9.24
CA PHE A 243 -3.37 10.65 -7.87
C PHE A 243 -2.01 11.36 -7.87
N CYS A 244 -1.76 12.15 -6.87
CA CYS A 244 -0.51 12.89 -6.78
C CYS A 244 0.01 12.91 -5.34
N ASN A 245 1.31 13.03 -5.17
CA ASN A 245 1.86 13.27 -3.85
C ASN A 245 1.83 14.76 -3.48
N ARG A 246 2.06 15.04 -2.19
CA ARG A 246 2.23 16.38 -1.65
C ARG A 246 3.56 16.49 -0.92
N PHE A 247 4.00 17.71 -0.65
CA PHE A 247 5.10 17.92 0.28
C PHE A 247 4.69 17.53 1.71
N VAL A 248 5.48 16.64 2.32
CA VAL A 248 5.14 16.04 3.62
C VAL A 248 5.73 16.85 4.78
N ALA A 249 6.96 17.34 4.63
CA ALA A 249 7.68 17.98 5.73
C ALA A 249 6.91 19.17 6.34
N GLY A 250 6.65 19.10 7.64
CA GLY A 250 5.94 20.12 8.40
C GLY A 250 4.42 20.15 8.19
N SER A 251 3.86 19.13 7.52
CA SER A 251 2.42 19.00 7.29
C SER A 251 1.70 18.32 8.46
N ASP A 252 0.39 18.48 8.53
CA ASP A 252 -0.49 17.82 9.49
C ASP A 252 -0.47 16.30 9.37
N ILE A 253 -0.37 15.78 8.13
CA ILE A 253 -0.31 14.33 7.90
C ILE A 253 1.01 13.73 8.37
N GLU A 254 2.12 14.46 8.34
CA GLU A 254 3.40 14.01 8.92
C GLU A 254 3.27 13.87 10.44
N GLU A 255 2.68 14.87 11.10
CA GLU A 255 2.49 14.84 12.55
C GLU A 255 1.59 13.68 12.98
N ILE A 256 0.42 13.57 12.36
CA ILE A 256 -0.58 12.55 12.67
C ILE A 256 -0.07 11.17 12.27
N GLY A 257 0.44 11.02 11.04
CA GLY A 257 0.96 9.76 10.53
C GLY A 257 2.11 9.20 11.37
N THR A 258 3.02 10.05 11.84
CA THR A 258 4.09 9.63 12.74
C THR A 258 3.57 9.13 14.10
N LYS A 259 2.52 9.73 14.65
CA LYS A 259 1.85 9.23 15.86
C LYS A 259 1.22 7.87 15.62
N VAL A 260 0.55 7.70 14.48
CA VAL A 260 -0.08 6.45 14.07
C VAL A 260 0.96 5.34 13.86
N VAL A 261 2.08 5.63 13.18
CA VAL A 261 3.21 4.69 13.03
C VAL A 261 3.68 4.13 14.37
N LYS A 262 3.82 5.00 15.37
CA LYS A 262 4.25 4.59 16.73
C LYS A 262 3.18 3.78 17.46
N ALA A 263 1.91 4.14 17.32
CA ALA A 263 0.79 3.48 17.97
C ALA A 263 0.57 2.05 17.45
N PHE A 264 0.72 1.84 16.14
CA PHE A 264 0.66 0.52 15.52
C PHE A 264 1.95 -0.30 15.65
N ASP A 265 2.91 0.17 16.44
CA ASP A 265 4.19 -0.52 16.65
C ASP A 265 4.91 -0.90 15.33
N THR A 266 4.85 -0.02 14.33
CA THR A 266 5.41 -0.25 12.99
C THR A 266 6.94 -0.20 13.04
N ARG A 267 7.60 -1.36 12.90
CA ARG A 267 9.05 -1.53 13.04
C ARG A 267 9.66 -2.21 11.83
N SER A 268 10.83 -1.71 11.43
CA SER A 268 11.70 -2.34 10.42
C SER A 268 10.94 -2.74 9.16
N ARG A 269 10.12 -1.84 8.60
CA ARG A 269 9.30 -2.16 7.45
C ARG A 269 8.80 -0.97 6.67
N PHE A 270 8.29 -1.24 5.46
CA PHE A 270 7.39 -0.33 4.78
C PHE A 270 6.05 -0.26 5.48
N PHE A 271 5.39 0.89 5.36
CA PHE A 271 4.01 1.09 5.76
C PHE A 271 3.26 1.94 4.71
N HIS A 272 1.95 1.70 4.63
CA HIS A 272 1.02 2.41 3.77
C HIS A 272 -0.27 2.63 4.57
N PHE A 273 -0.43 3.82 5.13
CA PHE A 273 -1.54 4.19 6.00
C PHE A 273 -2.49 5.11 5.27
N GLU A 274 -3.77 4.81 5.35
CA GLU A 274 -4.82 5.55 4.66
C GLU A 274 -5.67 6.34 5.64
N PHE A 275 -6.02 7.55 5.24
CA PHE A 275 -6.87 8.47 5.97
C PHE A 275 -7.90 9.05 5.02
N PHE A 276 -9.07 9.42 5.52
CA PHE A 276 -9.93 10.36 4.84
C PHE A 276 -9.54 11.78 5.26
N ARG A 277 -9.40 12.67 4.27
CA ARG A 277 -9.44 14.10 4.52
C ARG A 277 -10.85 14.60 4.24
N LEU A 278 -11.52 15.18 5.23
CA LEU A 278 -12.91 15.59 5.12
C LEU A 278 -13.08 16.72 4.12
N ASP A 279 -14.03 16.59 3.20
CA ASP A 279 -14.41 17.62 2.23
C ASP A 279 -15.48 18.59 2.78
N SER A 280 -16.12 18.22 3.89
CA SER A 280 -17.11 19.00 4.60
C SER A 280 -17.11 18.68 6.10
N ASP A 281 -17.65 19.60 6.91
CA ASP A 281 -17.86 19.36 8.33
C ASP A 281 -18.80 18.18 8.53
N LYS A 282 -18.48 17.29 9.48
CA LYS A 282 -19.34 16.19 9.88
C LYS A 282 -19.32 16.04 11.40
N GLU A 283 -20.51 16.09 12.01
CA GLU A 283 -20.69 15.92 13.45
C GLU A 283 -20.13 14.56 13.92
N GLY A 284 -19.35 14.60 14.99
CA GLY A 284 -18.68 13.41 15.55
C GLY A 284 -17.42 12.95 14.82
N LEU A 285 -17.09 13.50 13.63
CA LEU A 285 -15.87 13.18 12.90
C LEU A 285 -14.88 14.34 12.83
N GLY A 286 -15.33 15.55 12.55
CA GLY A 286 -14.46 16.70 12.44
C GLY A 286 -14.95 17.76 11.48
N LYS A 287 -14.09 18.73 11.18
CA LYS A 287 -14.32 19.82 10.25
C LYS A 287 -13.71 19.52 8.90
N LYS A 288 -14.13 20.23 7.88
CA LYS A 288 -13.51 20.21 6.56
C LYS A 288 -11.99 20.37 6.69
N GLY A 289 -11.24 19.46 6.10
CA GLY A 289 -9.78 19.42 6.14
C GLY A 289 -9.20 18.56 7.26
N ASP A 290 -9.98 18.11 8.24
CA ASP A 290 -9.49 17.19 9.28
C ASP A 290 -9.25 15.78 8.71
N LEU A 291 -8.28 15.09 9.29
CA LEU A 291 -7.98 13.69 8.97
C LEU A 291 -8.81 12.73 9.84
N VAL A 292 -9.29 11.67 9.23
CA VAL A 292 -10.03 10.57 9.86
C VAL A 292 -9.34 9.26 9.52
N GLY A 293 -9.07 8.40 10.50
CA GLY A 293 -8.37 7.13 10.29
C GLY A 293 -9.20 6.15 9.46
N LEU A 294 -8.60 5.57 8.44
CA LEU A 294 -9.26 4.62 7.53
C LEU A 294 -8.69 3.21 7.68
N GLU A 295 -7.45 2.98 7.25
CA GLU A 295 -6.83 1.66 7.21
C GLU A 295 -5.30 1.75 7.33
N VAL A 296 -4.67 0.72 7.92
CA VAL A 296 -3.22 0.55 7.90
C VAL A 296 -2.85 -0.70 7.13
N ASN A 297 -1.86 -0.56 6.26
CA ASN A 297 -1.28 -1.66 5.49
C ASN A 297 0.21 -1.74 5.82
N MET A 298 0.64 -2.90 6.33
CA MET A 298 2.01 -3.12 6.80
C MET A 298 2.92 -3.62 5.67
N ARG A 299 2.97 -2.86 4.59
CA ARG A 299 3.70 -3.18 3.36
C ARG A 299 4.03 -1.92 2.57
N ALA A 300 4.82 -2.07 1.52
CA ALA A 300 5.00 -1.01 0.53
C ALA A 300 3.66 -0.61 -0.10
N PRO A 301 3.45 0.67 -0.41
CA PRO A 301 2.29 1.11 -1.17
C PRO A 301 2.22 0.42 -2.52
N GLY A 302 0.99 0.24 -3.02
CA GLY A 302 0.74 -0.52 -4.25
C GLY A 302 1.03 0.27 -5.53
N ALA A 303 0.80 -0.42 -6.65
CA ALA A 303 0.96 0.13 -7.99
C ALA A 303 2.33 0.78 -8.20
N TYR A 304 2.36 1.99 -8.72
CA TYR A 304 3.56 2.75 -9.02
C TYR A 304 3.93 3.78 -7.93
N MET A 305 3.35 3.70 -6.74
CA MET A 305 3.65 4.65 -5.65
C MET A 305 5.13 4.60 -5.20
N PRO A 306 5.82 3.44 -5.16
CA PRO A 306 7.25 3.42 -4.90
C PRO A 306 8.06 4.24 -5.93
N ASP A 307 7.66 4.21 -7.21
CA ASP A 307 8.31 5.00 -8.26
C ASP A 307 8.02 6.50 -8.09
N MET A 308 6.81 6.87 -7.65
CA MET A 308 6.50 8.27 -7.30
C MET A 308 7.41 8.77 -6.18
N ILE A 309 7.67 7.96 -5.15
CA ILE A 309 8.62 8.30 -4.08
C ILE A 309 10.01 8.50 -4.68
N ASN A 310 10.47 7.59 -5.55
CA ASN A 310 11.76 7.69 -6.21
C ASN A 310 11.90 8.99 -7.00
N PHE A 311 10.91 9.33 -7.81
CA PHE A 311 10.92 10.56 -8.62
C PHE A 311 10.81 11.82 -7.77
N SER A 312 10.10 11.77 -6.65
CA SER A 312 9.91 12.88 -5.74
C SER A 312 11.18 13.24 -4.97
N TYR A 313 11.94 12.24 -4.55
CA TYR A 313 13.16 12.38 -3.76
C TYR A 313 14.45 12.28 -4.59
N GLU A 314 14.36 11.92 -5.87
CA GLU A 314 15.53 11.55 -6.71
C GLU A 314 16.38 10.47 -6.02
N SER A 315 15.72 9.44 -5.51
CA SER A 315 16.37 8.37 -4.74
C SER A 315 15.82 6.99 -5.14
N ASP A 316 16.35 5.95 -4.56
CA ASP A 316 15.88 4.58 -4.73
C ASP A 316 15.33 4.05 -3.40
N VAL A 317 14.01 4.05 -3.25
CA VAL A 317 13.31 3.63 -2.04
C VAL A 317 13.57 2.16 -1.70
N TYR A 318 13.81 1.32 -2.71
CA TYR A 318 14.19 -0.09 -2.51
C TYR A 318 15.58 -0.21 -1.90
N THR A 319 16.50 0.68 -2.28
CA THR A 319 17.83 0.80 -1.65
C THR A 319 17.72 1.26 -0.21
N ILE A 320 16.88 2.26 0.08
CA ILE A 320 16.62 2.74 1.45
C ILE A 320 16.06 1.61 2.31
N TRP A 321 15.11 0.82 1.76
CA TRP A 321 14.57 -0.33 2.45
C TRP A 321 15.64 -1.42 2.71
N ALA A 322 16.48 -1.72 1.73
CA ALA A 322 17.57 -2.69 1.90
C ALA A 322 18.58 -2.21 2.96
N ASP A 323 18.90 -0.92 2.99
CA ASP A 323 19.77 -0.34 4.02
C ASP A 323 19.15 -0.41 5.42
N MET A 324 17.84 -0.18 5.53
CA MET A 324 17.09 -0.36 6.77
C MET A 324 17.14 -1.81 7.24
N VAL A 325 16.91 -2.79 6.35
CA VAL A 325 16.96 -4.21 6.70
C VAL A 325 18.33 -4.63 7.23
N ILE A 326 19.39 -4.12 6.61
CA ILE A 326 20.78 -4.54 6.93
C ILE A 326 21.37 -3.76 8.09
N TYR A 327 21.15 -2.45 8.13
CA TYR A 327 21.86 -1.51 9.01
C TYR A 327 20.95 -0.76 9.96
N ASP A 328 19.63 -0.98 9.86
CA ASP A 328 18.61 -0.27 10.66
C ASP A 328 18.66 1.26 10.50
N LYS A 329 19.00 1.76 9.32
CA LYS A 329 19.12 3.20 9.04
C LYS A 329 19.13 3.53 7.54
N CYS A 330 18.94 4.82 7.25
CA CYS A 330 19.19 5.42 5.94
C CYS A 330 20.55 6.14 5.94
N PHE A 331 21.33 6.02 4.86
CA PHE A 331 22.66 6.61 4.74
C PHE A 331 22.68 7.92 3.95
N ILE A 332 21.58 8.29 3.33
CA ILE A 332 21.47 9.50 2.52
C ILE A 332 20.58 10.52 3.20
N GLU A 333 20.90 11.79 3.02
CA GLU A 333 20.00 12.88 3.41
C GLU A 333 18.86 12.95 2.39
N LEU A 334 17.63 12.79 2.87
CA LEU A 334 16.44 12.76 2.07
C LEU A 334 15.73 14.11 2.14
N LYS A 335 15.52 14.71 0.98
CA LYS A 335 14.70 15.90 0.82
C LYS A 335 13.76 15.70 -0.35
N GLN A 336 12.47 15.82 -0.09
CA GLN A 336 11.47 15.84 -1.15
C GLN A 336 11.67 17.08 -2.01
N LYS A 337 11.93 16.90 -3.31
CA LYS A 337 12.25 17.96 -4.26
C LYS A 337 11.08 18.27 -5.18
N TYR A 338 10.32 17.24 -5.53
CA TYR A 338 9.28 17.32 -6.55
C TYR A 338 7.94 16.79 -6.03
N LEU A 339 6.89 17.32 -6.61
CA LEU A 339 5.57 16.72 -6.64
C LEU A 339 5.47 15.85 -7.89
N VAL A 340 4.84 14.69 -7.73
CA VAL A 340 4.67 13.69 -8.79
C VAL A 340 3.20 13.33 -8.90
N ALA A 341 2.69 13.26 -10.12
CA ALA A 341 1.36 12.74 -10.39
C ALA A 341 1.42 11.47 -11.22
N TYR A 342 0.60 10.50 -10.85
CA TYR A 342 0.21 9.37 -11.67
C TYR A 342 -1.03 9.76 -12.46
N ILE A 343 -1.00 9.53 -13.78
CA ILE A 343 -2.08 9.86 -14.70
C ILE A 343 -2.33 8.63 -15.59
N GLY A 344 -3.39 7.90 -15.29
CA GLY A 344 -3.80 6.71 -16.02
C GLY A 344 -4.88 7.02 -17.03
N ARG A 345 -4.54 6.92 -18.31
CA ARG A 345 -5.48 7.13 -19.44
C ARG A 345 -6.12 5.82 -19.88
N ARG A 346 -7.31 5.91 -20.42
CA ARG A 346 -8.06 4.77 -20.97
C ARG A 346 -8.05 4.78 -22.49
N ASN A 347 -7.97 3.59 -23.11
CA ASN A 347 -7.87 3.47 -24.57
C ASN A 347 -9.16 3.84 -25.32
N ASP A 348 -10.30 3.77 -24.64
CA ASP A 348 -11.64 4.04 -25.19
C ASP A 348 -12.13 5.47 -24.95
N ILE A 349 -11.31 6.31 -24.27
CA ILE A 349 -11.61 7.72 -24.04
C ILE A 349 -10.84 8.59 -25.03
N GLY A 350 -11.55 9.55 -25.68
CA GLY A 350 -10.95 10.51 -26.58
C GLY A 350 -10.34 11.70 -25.83
N TYR A 351 -9.03 11.83 -25.87
CA TYR A 351 -8.29 12.94 -25.25
C TYR A 351 -7.88 14.00 -26.29
N MET A 352 -7.77 15.26 -25.84
CA MET A 352 -7.39 16.40 -26.68
C MET A 352 -5.99 16.22 -27.29
N PHE A 353 -5.05 15.68 -26.52
CA PHE A 353 -3.68 15.40 -26.97
C PHE A 353 -3.47 13.90 -27.11
N ASP A 354 -2.93 13.48 -28.25
CA ASP A 354 -2.43 12.12 -28.42
C ASP A 354 -1.07 11.94 -27.71
N HIS A 355 -0.53 10.72 -27.79
CA HIS A 355 0.74 10.36 -27.13
C HIS A 355 1.91 11.23 -27.62
N ASP A 356 2.08 11.36 -28.94
CA ASP A 356 3.19 12.09 -29.53
C ASP A 356 3.15 13.60 -29.20
N GLN A 357 1.93 14.16 -29.14
CA GLN A 357 1.71 15.55 -28.76
C GLN A 357 2.07 15.77 -27.26
N LEU A 358 1.71 14.83 -26.36
CA LEU A 358 2.09 14.90 -24.94
C LEU A 358 3.61 14.83 -24.78
N ILE A 359 4.27 13.89 -25.45
CA ILE A 359 5.74 13.77 -25.41
C ILE A 359 6.42 15.03 -25.95
N SER A 360 5.92 15.55 -27.07
CA SER A 360 6.49 16.78 -27.69
C SER A 360 6.34 18.00 -26.79
N GLN A 361 5.21 18.13 -26.10
CA GLN A 361 4.88 19.32 -25.32
C GLN A 361 5.37 19.24 -23.87
N PHE A 362 5.30 18.06 -23.23
CA PHE A 362 5.53 17.88 -21.80
C PHE A 362 6.62 16.86 -21.47
N GLY A 363 7.38 16.36 -22.47
CA GLY A 363 8.38 15.31 -22.28
C GLY A 363 9.41 15.62 -21.19
N GLY A 364 9.74 16.90 -20.95
CA GLY A 364 10.63 17.32 -19.87
C GLY A 364 10.10 17.08 -18.46
N ASN A 365 8.79 16.89 -18.31
CA ASN A 365 8.12 16.59 -17.03
C ASN A 365 7.82 15.10 -16.86
N ILE A 366 7.83 14.31 -17.95
CA ILE A 366 7.46 12.89 -17.95
C ILE A 366 8.61 12.06 -17.39
N MET A 367 8.34 11.33 -16.34
CA MET A 367 9.30 10.43 -15.66
C MET A 367 9.06 8.97 -15.96
N LEU A 368 7.82 8.61 -16.28
CA LEU A 368 7.41 7.26 -16.67
C LEU A 368 6.32 7.36 -17.74
N ASP A 369 6.39 6.45 -18.70
CA ASP A 369 5.51 6.38 -19.86
C ASP A 369 5.44 4.90 -20.29
N VAL A 370 4.43 4.17 -19.81
CA VAL A 370 4.31 2.73 -20.01
C VAL A 370 2.86 2.26 -20.05
N ASP A 371 2.63 1.14 -20.72
CA ASP A 371 1.36 0.43 -20.66
C ASP A 371 1.15 -0.25 -19.30
N VAL A 372 -0.07 -0.18 -18.81
CA VAL A 372 -0.47 -0.83 -17.55
C VAL A 372 -0.83 -2.29 -17.83
N PRO A 373 -0.33 -3.26 -17.04
CA PRO A 373 -0.76 -4.65 -17.16
C PRO A 373 -2.28 -4.80 -17.10
N GLU A 374 -2.84 -5.67 -17.95
CA GLU A 374 -4.29 -5.84 -18.10
C GLU A 374 -5.01 -6.10 -16.76
N VAL A 375 -4.39 -6.90 -15.89
CA VAL A 375 -4.92 -7.22 -14.54
C VAL A 375 -5.13 -5.98 -13.66
N LEU A 376 -4.42 -4.88 -13.92
CA LEU A 376 -4.53 -3.62 -13.17
C LEU A 376 -5.32 -2.55 -13.92
N SER A 377 -5.62 -2.74 -15.21
CA SER A 377 -6.15 -1.69 -16.09
C SER A 377 -7.51 -1.15 -15.64
N ALA A 378 -8.35 -1.98 -15.04
CA ALA A 378 -9.66 -1.56 -14.53
C ALA A 378 -9.55 -0.44 -13.47
N ALA A 379 -8.56 -0.54 -12.58
CA ALA A 379 -8.34 0.42 -11.50
C ALA A 379 -7.37 1.54 -11.88
N MET A 380 -6.42 1.28 -12.80
CA MET A 380 -5.25 2.14 -13.01
C MET A 380 -5.22 2.81 -14.39
N GLY A 381 -6.18 2.53 -15.28
CA GLY A 381 -6.12 2.94 -16.69
C GLY A 381 -5.31 1.96 -17.55
N ASN A 382 -5.29 2.16 -18.86
CA ASN A 382 -4.58 1.28 -19.80
C ASN A 382 -3.13 1.72 -20.04
N HIS A 383 -2.89 3.02 -19.97
CA HIS A 383 -1.58 3.63 -20.17
C HIS A 383 -1.31 4.67 -19.08
N VAL A 384 -0.12 4.67 -18.53
CA VAL A 384 0.26 5.58 -17.45
C VAL A 384 1.34 6.55 -17.88
N TYR A 385 1.15 7.82 -17.51
CA TYR A 385 2.19 8.83 -17.45
C TYR A 385 2.42 9.20 -16.00
N MET A 386 3.69 9.24 -15.57
CA MET A 386 4.07 9.94 -14.36
C MET A 386 4.76 11.23 -14.72
N VAL A 387 4.22 12.32 -14.21
CA VAL A 387 4.80 13.65 -14.41
C VAL A 387 5.32 14.21 -13.09
N ARG A 388 6.42 14.98 -13.14
CA ARG A 388 6.93 15.67 -11.95
C ARG A 388 7.15 17.16 -12.18
N THR A 389 7.01 17.93 -11.10
CA THR A 389 7.26 19.37 -11.06
C THR A 389 7.58 19.82 -9.64
N GLU A 390 8.09 21.05 -9.49
CA GLU A 390 8.44 21.63 -8.18
C GLU A 390 7.28 22.33 -7.47
N ASN A 391 6.14 22.60 -8.14
CA ASN A 391 5.02 23.33 -7.56
C ASN A 391 3.66 22.74 -7.92
N GLN A 392 2.68 22.98 -7.05
CA GLN A 392 1.34 22.43 -7.15
C GLN A 392 0.55 22.97 -8.35
N GLU A 393 0.64 24.27 -8.64
CA GLU A 393 -0.12 24.87 -9.73
C GLU A 393 0.26 24.26 -11.10
N HIS A 394 1.56 24.03 -11.30
CA HIS A 394 2.04 23.38 -12.51
C HIS A 394 1.66 21.88 -12.54
N LEU A 395 1.65 21.19 -11.39
CA LEU A 395 1.19 19.81 -11.34
C LEU A 395 -0.28 19.70 -11.74
N ASP A 396 -1.13 20.56 -11.18
CA ASP A 396 -2.57 20.61 -11.48
C ASP A 396 -2.80 20.93 -12.98
N TYR A 397 -2.00 21.82 -13.54
CA TYR A 397 -2.03 22.12 -14.98
C TYR A 397 -1.69 20.88 -15.81
N LEU A 398 -0.59 20.18 -15.48
CA LEU A 398 -0.19 18.97 -16.20
C LEU A 398 -1.29 17.88 -16.12
N ILE A 399 -1.83 17.59 -14.93
CA ILE A 399 -2.89 16.60 -14.78
C ILE A 399 -4.08 16.94 -15.67
N ASN A 400 -4.51 18.21 -15.68
CA ASN A 400 -5.63 18.65 -16.49
C ASN A 400 -5.36 18.55 -18.00
N GLU A 401 -4.16 18.90 -18.47
CA GLU A 401 -3.84 18.79 -19.90
C GLU A 401 -3.74 17.32 -20.37
N PHE A 402 -3.17 16.43 -19.52
CA PHE A 402 -3.10 15.01 -19.83
C PHE A 402 -4.47 14.33 -19.90
N LEU A 403 -5.44 14.77 -19.08
CA LEU A 403 -6.77 14.17 -19.00
C LEU A 403 -7.86 14.98 -19.73
N LYS A 404 -7.48 16.06 -20.43
CA LYS A 404 -8.41 16.90 -21.16
C LYS A 404 -9.09 16.14 -22.30
N ARG A 405 -10.41 16.06 -22.25
CA ARG A 405 -11.21 15.30 -23.22
C ARG A 405 -11.57 16.11 -24.46
N CYS A 406 -11.67 15.45 -25.63
CA CYS A 406 -12.03 16.08 -26.88
C CYS A 406 -13.46 16.65 -26.89
N ASP A 407 -14.37 16.04 -26.14
CA ASP A 407 -15.78 16.43 -26.05
C ASP A 407 -16.03 17.56 -25.06
N GLY A 408 -15.01 18.03 -24.37
CA GLY A 408 -15.08 19.08 -23.35
C GLY A 408 -15.68 18.61 -22.01
N SER A 409 -15.94 17.30 -21.84
CA SER A 409 -16.37 16.76 -20.55
C SER A 409 -15.26 16.83 -19.50
N ASN A 410 -15.63 16.89 -18.23
CA ASN A 410 -14.68 16.83 -17.13
C ASN A 410 -14.21 15.40 -16.92
N TRP A 411 -12.95 15.22 -16.59
CA TRP A 411 -12.38 13.93 -16.26
C TRP A 411 -12.64 13.49 -14.79
N ARG A 412 -13.05 14.45 -13.94
CA ARG A 412 -13.42 14.24 -12.54
C ARG A 412 -14.91 13.98 -12.41
#